data_b1c98049f58bccadaa66a10eea7e16f2
#
_entry.id   b1c98049f58bccadaa66a10eea7e16f2
#
_cell.length_a   1.000
_cell.length_b   1.000
_cell.length_c   1.000
_cell.angle_alpha   90.00
_cell.angle_beta   90.00
_cell.angle_gamma   90.00
#
_symmetry.space_group_name_H-M   'P 1'
#
loop_
_entity.id
_entity.type
_entity.pdbx_description
1 polymer ?
#
loop_
_entity_poly.entity_id
_entity_poly.type
_entity_poly.pdbx_seq_one_letter_code
_entity_poly.pdbx_strand_id
1 'polypeptide(L)'
;FDKCSNKILRFIQIVLNPARFTDNQIFETKRKAINECLSYVGYELQSNGRFRVVTTAKTISEAQQRANDLLVNLQMRNAHQEIFKYCTTELVDKNYFHAVFEACKGLFARIRQLSLINTDGIRLVEYVFNHPILVINSYKSKQEKDEQKGFEAILEGLCNMFRNPEAHQPKIEWPVSEQDALEILSLISYCHRRLDNAKRVE
;
A
#
# COMPACT_ATOMS: atom_id res chain seq x y z
N PHE A 1 23.16 26.43 8.35
CA PHE A 1 22.77 26.52 6.93
C PHE A 1 23.06 27.93 6.43
N ASP A 2 23.72 28.01 5.26
CA ASP A 2 24.09 29.27 4.63
C ASP A 2 22.85 30.06 4.21
N LYS A 3 22.95 31.42 4.24
CA LYS A 3 21.90 32.34 3.79
C LYS A 3 21.36 32.02 2.37
N CYS A 4 22.17 31.33 1.54
CA CYS A 4 21.82 30.95 0.19
C CYS A 4 20.83 29.78 0.16
N SER A 5 21.01 28.74 0.97
CA SER A 5 20.14 27.56 1.07
C SER A 5 18.71 27.96 1.48
N ASN A 6 18.58 28.88 2.44
CA ASN A 6 17.26 29.38 2.88
C ASN A 6 16.54 30.16 1.78
N LYS A 7 17.26 30.88 0.91
CA LYS A 7 16.65 31.59 -0.22
C LYS A 7 16.14 30.64 -1.28
N ILE A 8 16.88 29.54 -1.55
CA ILE A 8 16.47 28.50 -2.51
C ILE A 8 15.20 27.80 -2.01
N LEU A 9 15.18 27.36 -0.76
CA LEU A 9 13.99 26.71 -0.18
C LEU A 9 12.78 27.64 -0.22
N ARG A 10 12.96 28.93 0.14
CA ARG A 10 11.87 29.91 0.07
C ARG A 10 11.38 30.15 -1.36
N PHE A 11 12.28 30.18 -2.34
CA PHE A 11 11.93 30.28 -3.75
C PHE A 11 11.06 29.09 -4.19
N ILE A 12 11.50 27.87 -3.89
CA ILE A 12 10.75 26.63 -4.17
C ILE A 12 9.36 26.71 -3.52
N GLN A 13 9.28 27.11 -2.25
CA GLN A 13 8.03 27.24 -1.52
C GLN A 13 7.05 28.25 -2.15
N ILE A 14 7.57 29.33 -2.72
CA ILE A 14 6.75 30.33 -3.42
C ILE A 14 6.27 29.80 -4.76
N VAL A 15 7.17 29.18 -5.54
CA VAL A 15 6.86 28.67 -6.88
C VAL A 15 5.91 27.48 -6.82
N LEU A 16 6.15 26.56 -5.89
CA LEU A 16 5.37 25.35 -5.67
C LEU A 16 4.37 25.50 -4.50
N ASN A 17 3.82 26.72 -4.32
CA ASN A 17 2.71 26.89 -3.40
C ASN A 17 1.45 26.21 -3.98
N PRO A 18 0.78 25.29 -3.28
CA PRO A 18 -0.39 24.59 -3.80
C PRO A 18 -1.52 25.54 -4.23
N ALA A 19 -1.68 26.69 -3.58
CA ALA A 19 -2.68 27.69 -3.95
C ALA A 19 -2.47 28.35 -5.33
N ARG A 20 -1.33 28.12 -5.98
CA ARG A 20 -1.02 28.64 -7.34
C ARG A 20 -1.43 27.68 -8.45
N PHE A 21 -1.87 26.48 -8.10
CA PHE A 21 -2.24 25.45 -9.06
C PHE A 21 -3.76 25.27 -9.06
N THR A 22 -4.36 25.38 -10.23
CA THR A 22 -5.78 25.10 -10.43
C THR A 22 -6.06 23.60 -10.51
N ASP A 23 -5.04 22.83 -10.90
CA ASP A 23 -5.07 21.37 -10.97
C ASP A 23 -4.07 20.80 -9.94
N ASN A 24 -4.62 20.08 -8.97
CA ASN A 24 -3.83 19.44 -7.92
C ASN A 24 -2.88 18.35 -8.48
N GLN A 25 -3.23 17.71 -9.59
CA GLN A 25 -2.39 16.67 -10.19
C GLN A 25 -1.10 17.26 -10.77
N ILE A 26 -1.17 18.46 -11.35
CA ILE A 26 0.01 19.19 -11.83
C ILE A 26 0.92 19.59 -10.67
N PHE A 27 0.33 20.07 -9.56
CA PHE A 27 1.08 20.38 -8.34
C PHE A 27 1.81 19.14 -7.81
N GLU A 28 1.10 18.04 -7.63
CA GLU A 28 1.67 16.79 -7.09
C GLU A 28 2.79 16.22 -7.98
N THR A 29 2.64 16.28 -9.31
CA THR A 29 3.70 15.86 -10.23
C THR A 29 4.97 16.68 -10.04
N LYS A 30 4.85 18.00 -9.92
CA LYS A 30 5.99 18.90 -9.69
C LYS A 30 6.59 18.72 -8.30
N ARG A 31 5.74 18.54 -7.28
CA ARG A 31 6.15 18.28 -5.91
C ARG A 31 6.97 16.98 -5.80
N LYS A 32 6.53 15.91 -6.46
CA LYS A 32 7.26 14.64 -6.53
C LYS A 32 8.63 14.82 -7.16
N ALA A 33 8.71 15.49 -8.30
CA ALA A 33 9.96 15.72 -9.00
C ALA A 33 10.98 16.53 -8.16
N ILE A 34 10.52 17.57 -7.45
CA ILE A 34 11.43 18.36 -6.61
C ILE A 34 11.87 17.58 -5.36
N ASN A 35 11.00 16.72 -4.80
CA ASN A 35 11.31 15.91 -3.63
C ASN A 35 12.40 14.85 -3.90
N GLU A 36 12.53 14.36 -5.11
CA GLU A 36 13.69 13.55 -5.51
C GLU A 36 15.01 14.31 -5.25
N CYS A 37 15.10 15.56 -5.69
CA CYS A 37 16.27 16.40 -5.47
C CYS A 37 16.42 16.79 -3.99
N LEU A 38 15.35 17.19 -3.32
CA LEU A 38 15.37 17.65 -1.93
C LEU A 38 15.77 16.54 -0.95
N SER A 39 15.47 15.28 -1.27
CA SER A 39 15.81 14.13 -0.43
C SER A 39 17.33 13.98 -0.25
N TYR A 40 18.15 14.38 -1.21
CA TYR A 40 19.61 14.36 -1.10
C TYR A 40 20.17 15.43 -0.15
N VAL A 41 19.38 16.46 0.14
CA VAL A 41 19.76 17.53 1.07
C VAL A 41 18.97 17.50 2.36
N GLY A 42 18.17 16.44 2.57
CA GLY A 42 17.43 16.19 3.81
C GLY A 42 16.18 17.03 3.97
N TYR A 43 15.52 17.42 2.88
CA TYR A 43 14.24 18.12 2.90
C TYR A 43 13.18 17.42 2.07
N GLU A 44 11.93 17.69 2.43
CA GLU A 44 10.74 17.26 1.69
C GLU A 44 9.72 18.41 1.68
N LEU A 45 9.19 18.71 0.50
CA LEU A 45 8.05 19.62 0.31
C LEU A 45 6.76 18.82 0.50
N GLN A 46 5.98 19.15 1.52
CA GLN A 46 4.70 18.52 1.81
C GLN A 46 3.56 19.02 0.90
N SER A 47 2.45 18.30 0.84
CA SER A 47 1.26 18.70 0.06
C SER A 47 0.65 20.05 0.47
N ASN A 48 0.87 20.47 1.71
CA ASN A 48 0.46 21.80 2.21
C ASN A 48 1.44 22.93 1.83
N GLY A 49 2.49 22.65 1.05
CA GLY A 49 3.49 23.61 0.63
C GLY A 49 4.56 23.95 1.69
N ARG A 50 4.64 23.21 2.80
CA ARG A 50 5.65 23.40 3.85
C ARG A 50 6.78 22.39 3.70
N PHE A 51 8.00 22.79 4.10
CA PHE A 51 9.12 21.87 4.18
C PHE A 51 9.11 21.08 5.48
N ARG A 52 9.51 19.81 5.37
CA ARG A 52 9.85 18.94 6.50
C ARG A 52 11.31 18.51 6.35
N VAL A 53 12.03 18.44 7.48
CA VAL A 53 13.37 17.84 7.52
C VAL A 53 13.22 16.31 7.52
N VAL A 54 13.98 15.66 6.65
CA VAL A 54 14.02 14.20 6.53
C VAL A 54 15.47 13.72 6.52
N THR A 55 15.68 12.44 6.77
CA THR A 55 17.01 11.84 6.65
C THR A 55 17.50 11.94 5.20
N THR A 56 18.75 12.32 4.97
CA THR A 56 19.34 12.45 3.63
C THR A 56 19.33 11.11 2.89
N ALA A 57 18.90 11.09 1.65
CA ALA A 57 19.02 9.92 0.79
C ALA A 57 20.48 9.74 0.34
N LYS A 58 20.97 8.50 0.38
CA LYS A 58 22.36 8.18 0.00
C LYS A 58 22.46 7.62 -1.42
N THR A 59 21.35 7.15 -1.97
CA THR A 59 21.28 6.54 -3.29
C THR A 59 20.09 7.10 -4.09
N ILE A 60 20.13 6.96 -5.42
CA ILE A 60 19.02 7.33 -6.32
C ILE A 60 17.77 6.55 -5.94
N SER A 61 17.91 5.25 -5.65
CA SER A 61 16.79 4.40 -5.24
C SER A 61 16.12 4.90 -3.95
N GLU A 62 16.90 5.29 -2.94
CA GLU A 62 16.34 5.88 -1.71
C GLU A 62 15.63 7.22 -1.96
N ALA A 63 16.18 8.06 -2.87
CA ALA A 63 15.56 9.33 -3.23
C ALA A 63 14.21 9.12 -3.95
N GLN A 64 14.16 8.21 -4.91
CA GLN A 64 12.94 7.84 -5.63
C GLN A 64 11.89 7.22 -4.70
N GLN A 65 12.32 6.36 -3.78
CA GLN A 65 11.44 5.73 -2.80
C GLN A 65 10.78 6.76 -1.88
N ARG A 66 11.51 7.79 -1.47
CA ARG A 66 10.97 8.89 -0.65
C ARG A 66 10.07 9.84 -1.42
N ALA A 67 10.32 10.02 -2.71
CA ALA A 67 9.43 10.80 -3.59
C ALA A 67 8.11 10.07 -3.91
N ASN A 68 8.01 8.78 -3.61
CA ASN A 68 6.78 8.01 -3.80
C ASN A 68 5.82 8.21 -2.62
N ASP A 69 4.81 9.05 -2.83
CA ASP A 69 3.84 9.39 -1.79
C ASP A 69 3.03 8.19 -1.29
N LEU A 70 2.73 7.24 -2.17
CA LEU A 70 2.00 6.04 -1.79
C LEU A 70 2.79 5.20 -0.77
N LEU A 71 4.08 5.00 -1.01
CA LEU A 71 4.95 4.27 -0.08
C LEU A 71 5.04 4.98 1.27
N VAL A 72 5.24 6.30 1.24
CA VAL A 72 5.29 7.14 2.45
C VAL A 72 3.95 7.09 3.19
N ASN A 73 2.83 7.22 2.48
CA ASN A 73 1.50 7.15 3.07
C ASN A 73 1.22 5.79 3.72
N LEU A 74 1.63 4.69 3.10
CA LEU A 74 1.52 3.35 3.68
C LEU A 74 2.36 3.21 4.95
N GLN A 75 3.57 3.76 4.96
CA GLN A 75 4.43 3.78 6.15
C GLN A 75 3.83 4.62 7.28
N MET A 76 3.30 5.81 6.98
CA MET A 76 2.62 6.66 7.95
C MET A 76 1.36 6.03 8.55
N ARG A 77 0.66 5.19 7.79
CA ARG A 77 -0.49 4.42 8.25
C ARG A 77 -0.10 3.15 9.01
N ASN A 78 1.18 2.91 9.24
CA ASN A 78 1.71 1.68 9.82
C ASN A 78 1.17 0.44 9.07
N ALA A 79 1.22 0.46 7.73
CA ALA A 79 0.82 -0.67 6.94
C ALA A 79 1.66 -1.91 7.33
N HIS A 80 1.01 -3.08 7.30
CA HIS A 80 1.63 -4.32 7.69
C HIS A 80 2.88 -4.63 6.87
N GLN A 81 3.92 -5.20 7.47
CA GLN A 81 5.22 -5.45 6.83
C GLN A 81 5.13 -6.32 5.57
N GLU A 82 4.19 -7.24 5.52
CA GLU A 82 3.96 -8.09 4.34
C GLU A 82 3.60 -7.28 3.08
N ILE A 83 3.01 -6.09 3.22
CA ILE A 83 2.75 -5.20 2.07
C ILE A 83 4.07 -4.82 1.39
N PHE A 84 5.06 -4.41 2.15
CA PHE A 84 6.37 -3.98 1.63
C PHE A 84 7.22 -5.14 1.11
N LYS A 85 6.97 -6.36 1.60
CA LYS A 85 7.69 -7.55 1.17
C LYS A 85 7.39 -7.93 -0.29
N TYR A 86 6.14 -7.77 -0.72
CA TYR A 86 5.69 -8.30 -2.01
C TYR A 86 5.51 -7.25 -3.11
N CYS A 87 5.38 -5.97 -2.77
CA CYS A 87 5.04 -4.95 -3.76
C CYS A 87 5.91 -3.68 -3.72
N THR A 88 7.02 -3.68 -3.00
CA THR A 88 7.87 -2.47 -2.88
C THR A 88 8.41 -1.99 -4.23
N THR A 89 8.88 -2.90 -5.08
CA THR A 89 9.42 -2.56 -6.40
C THR A 89 8.36 -1.91 -7.27
N GLU A 90 7.18 -2.50 -7.32
CA GLU A 90 6.04 -1.99 -8.09
C GLU A 90 5.56 -0.62 -7.59
N LEU A 91 5.62 -0.39 -6.28
CA LEU A 91 5.29 0.89 -5.67
C LEU A 91 6.30 1.96 -6.06
N VAL A 92 7.58 1.64 -6.06
CA VAL A 92 8.66 2.56 -6.49
C VAL A 92 8.50 2.92 -7.96
N ASP A 93 8.18 1.96 -8.80
CA ASP A 93 7.99 2.14 -10.24
C ASP A 93 6.62 2.75 -10.60
N LYS A 94 5.78 3.07 -9.60
CA LYS A 94 4.40 3.58 -9.76
C LYS A 94 3.50 2.63 -10.57
N ASN A 95 3.81 1.35 -10.53
CA ASN A 95 3.02 0.30 -11.17
C ASN A 95 1.95 -0.20 -10.20
N TYR A 96 0.97 0.66 -9.91
CA TYR A 96 -0.02 0.45 -8.85
C TYR A 96 -0.88 -0.79 -9.06
N PHE A 97 -1.20 -1.12 -10.30
CA PHE A 97 -1.92 -2.34 -10.64
C PHE A 97 -1.14 -3.59 -10.17
N HIS A 98 0.14 -3.70 -10.56
CA HIS A 98 0.98 -4.81 -10.12
C HIS A 98 1.26 -4.79 -8.63
N ALA A 99 1.38 -3.62 -7.99
CA ALA A 99 1.54 -3.51 -6.55
C ALA A 99 0.37 -4.15 -5.80
N VAL A 100 -0.87 -3.84 -6.20
CA VAL A 100 -2.08 -4.43 -5.64
C VAL A 100 -2.13 -5.93 -5.88
N PHE A 101 -1.82 -6.37 -7.09
CA PHE A 101 -1.82 -7.78 -7.45
C PHE A 101 -0.80 -8.60 -6.64
N GLU A 102 0.45 -8.15 -6.56
CA GLU A 102 1.48 -8.84 -5.78
C GLU A 102 1.18 -8.84 -4.27
N ALA A 103 0.61 -7.75 -3.74
CA ALA A 103 0.15 -7.72 -2.35
C ALA A 103 -0.98 -8.74 -2.10
N CYS A 104 -1.95 -8.85 -3.03
CA CYS A 104 -2.98 -9.88 -2.97
C CYS A 104 -2.37 -11.30 -3.00
N LYS A 105 -1.46 -11.57 -3.92
CA LYS A 105 -0.76 -12.87 -3.98
C LYS A 105 -0.05 -13.18 -2.66
N GLY A 106 0.61 -12.19 -2.06
CA GLY A 106 1.25 -12.31 -0.76
C GLY A 106 0.28 -12.68 0.35
N LEU A 107 -0.92 -12.06 0.36
CA LEU A 107 -1.97 -12.39 1.33
C LEU A 107 -2.42 -13.84 1.21
N PHE A 108 -2.71 -14.31 0.00
CA PHE A 108 -3.13 -15.70 -0.24
C PHE A 108 -2.00 -16.70 0.02
N ALA A 109 -0.75 -16.34 -0.28
CA ALA A 109 0.41 -17.15 0.08
C ALA A 109 0.51 -17.34 1.60
N ARG A 110 0.26 -16.30 2.37
CA ARG A 110 0.26 -16.35 3.83
C ARG A 110 -0.88 -17.23 4.37
N ILE A 111 -2.09 -17.15 3.79
CA ILE A 111 -3.21 -18.03 4.17
C ILE A 111 -2.83 -19.49 3.94
N ARG A 112 -2.23 -19.83 2.79
CA ARG A 112 -1.71 -21.20 2.53
C ARG A 112 -0.71 -21.64 3.59
N GLN A 113 0.22 -20.77 3.94
CA GLN A 113 1.25 -21.07 4.94
C GLN A 113 0.65 -21.34 6.33
N LEU A 114 -0.30 -20.51 6.77
CA LEU A 114 -0.93 -20.64 8.08
C LEU A 114 -1.88 -21.83 8.16
N SER A 115 -2.62 -22.12 7.09
CA SER A 115 -3.59 -23.21 7.04
C SER A 115 -2.97 -24.56 6.70
N LEU A 116 -1.78 -24.59 6.08
CA LEU A 116 -1.13 -25.75 5.48
C LEU A 116 -1.98 -26.39 4.35
N ILE A 117 -2.89 -25.63 3.74
CA ILE A 117 -3.74 -26.06 2.64
C ILE A 117 -3.12 -25.62 1.32
N ASN A 118 -2.86 -26.57 0.42
CA ASN A 118 -2.23 -26.30 -0.88
C ASN A 118 -3.28 -26.17 -1.98
N THR A 119 -4.16 -25.17 -1.85
CA THR A 119 -5.07 -24.73 -2.91
C THR A 119 -4.96 -23.19 -3.05
N ASP A 120 -5.72 -22.56 -3.94
CA ASP A 120 -5.54 -21.15 -4.23
C ASP A 120 -6.87 -20.44 -4.57
N GLY A 121 -6.83 -19.10 -4.54
CA GLY A 121 -7.98 -18.27 -4.88
C GLY A 121 -9.17 -18.47 -3.96
N ILE A 122 -10.37 -18.36 -4.53
CA ILE A 122 -11.64 -18.51 -3.78
C ILE A 122 -11.71 -19.86 -3.08
N ARG A 123 -11.29 -20.95 -3.76
CA ARG A 123 -11.31 -22.29 -3.18
C ARG A 123 -10.48 -22.40 -1.90
N LEU A 124 -9.37 -21.66 -1.82
CA LEU A 124 -8.58 -21.60 -0.58
C LEU A 124 -9.37 -20.94 0.52
N VAL A 125 -9.99 -19.79 0.23
CA VAL A 125 -10.77 -19.02 1.22
C VAL A 125 -11.94 -19.83 1.75
N GLU A 126 -12.78 -20.37 0.86
CA GLU A 126 -13.91 -21.22 1.22
C GLU A 126 -13.49 -22.43 2.06
N TYR A 127 -12.44 -23.14 1.63
CA TYR A 127 -11.97 -24.33 2.34
C TYR A 127 -11.41 -24.02 3.72
N VAL A 128 -10.70 -22.90 3.88
CA VAL A 128 -10.03 -22.53 5.12
C VAL A 128 -10.96 -21.87 6.15
N PHE A 129 -11.94 -21.07 5.69
CA PHE A 129 -12.77 -20.25 6.56
C PHE A 129 -14.20 -20.77 6.75
N ASN A 130 -14.81 -21.45 5.76
CA ASN A 130 -16.10 -22.13 5.90
C ASN A 130 -16.02 -23.39 6.79
N HIS A 131 -14.93 -24.13 6.66
CA HIS A 131 -14.59 -25.23 7.56
C HIS A 131 -13.47 -24.70 8.47
N PRO A 132 -13.75 -24.07 9.61
CA PRO A 132 -12.83 -23.16 10.27
C PRO A 132 -11.48 -23.79 10.62
N ILE A 133 -10.63 -23.97 9.58
CA ILE A 133 -9.24 -24.44 9.74
C ILE A 133 -8.40 -23.29 10.32
N LEU A 134 -8.67 -22.04 9.91
CA LEU A 134 -8.13 -20.84 10.55
C LEU A 134 -9.26 -20.03 11.15
N VAL A 135 -9.11 -19.61 12.39
CA VAL A 135 -10.01 -18.70 13.08
C VAL A 135 -9.28 -17.42 13.46
N ILE A 136 -9.90 -16.26 13.15
CA ILE A 136 -9.34 -14.93 13.44
C ILE A 136 -9.68 -14.40 14.84
N ASN A 137 -10.48 -15.16 15.58
CA ASN A 137 -10.94 -14.87 16.94
C ASN A 137 -11.14 -16.16 17.72
N SER A 138 -11.86 -16.15 18.85
CA SER A 138 -12.06 -17.36 19.67
C SER A 138 -13.10 -18.33 19.08
N TYR A 139 -13.88 -17.90 18.08
CA TYR A 139 -14.92 -18.66 17.36
C TYR A 139 -16.01 -19.27 18.26
N LYS A 140 -16.28 -18.69 19.43
CA LYS A 140 -17.22 -19.22 20.41
C LYS A 140 -18.60 -18.61 20.28
N SER A 141 -18.68 -17.29 20.26
CA SER A 141 -19.95 -16.55 20.19
C SER A 141 -20.50 -16.46 18.77
N LYS A 142 -21.82 -16.16 18.66
CA LYS A 142 -22.43 -15.87 17.35
C LYS A 142 -21.76 -14.69 16.67
N GLN A 143 -21.48 -13.62 17.42
CA GLN A 143 -20.82 -12.42 16.90
C GLN A 143 -19.43 -12.72 16.34
N GLU A 144 -18.63 -13.55 16.99
CA GLU A 144 -17.31 -13.96 16.50
C GLU A 144 -17.41 -14.80 15.22
N LYS A 145 -18.43 -15.65 15.09
CA LYS A 145 -18.70 -16.41 13.86
C LYS A 145 -19.17 -15.51 12.72
N ASP A 146 -19.99 -14.51 13.02
CA ASP A 146 -20.41 -13.51 12.03
C ASP A 146 -19.21 -12.64 11.57
N GLU A 147 -18.29 -12.28 12.48
CA GLU A 147 -17.03 -11.59 12.15
C GLU A 147 -16.14 -12.45 11.25
N GLN A 148 -16.01 -13.75 11.52
CA GLN A 148 -15.28 -14.70 10.69
C GLN A 148 -15.84 -14.75 9.27
N LYS A 149 -17.16 -14.87 9.11
CA LYS A 149 -17.83 -14.81 7.81
C LYS A 149 -17.60 -13.48 7.08
N GLY A 150 -17.65 -12.36 7.81
CA GLY A 150 -17.36 -11.05 7.24
C GLY A 150 -15.92 -10.96 6.72
N PHE A 151 -14.98 -11.54 7.44
CA PHE A 151 -13.59 -11.59 7.01
C PHE A 151 -13.40 -12.48 5.77
N GLU A 152 -14.04 -13.64 5.71
CA GLU A 152 -14.10 -14.52 4.54
C GLU A 152 -14.59 -13.76 3.30
N ALA A 153 -15.72 -13.06 3.42
CA ALA A 153 -16.30 -12.27 2.33
C ALA A 153 -15.34 -11.15 1.83
N ILE A 154 -14.57 -10.52 2.72
CA ILE A 154 -13.53 -9.55 2.34
C ILE A 154 -12.45 -10.24 1.50
N LEU A 155 -11.97 -11.41 1.90
CA LEU A 155 -10.95 -12.17 1.17
C LEU A 155 -11.45 -12.62 -0.20
N GLU A 156 -12.70 -13.09 -0.30
CA GLU A 156 -13.35 -13.42 -1.58
C GLU A 156 -13.45 -12.20 -2.50
N GLY A 157 -13.87 -11.05 -1.95
CA GLY A 157 -13.92 -9.78 -2.68
C GLY A 157 -12.55 -9.37 -3.21
N LEU A 158 -11.50 -9.43 -2.39
CA LEU A 158 -10.13 -9.15 -2.82
C LEU A 158 -9.66 -10.11 -3.92
N CYS A 159 -10.01 -11.40 -3.82
CA CYS A 159 -9.69 -12.38 -4.84
C CYS A 159 -10.34 -12.06 -6.17
N ASN A 160 -11.64 -11.80 -6.14
CA ASN A 160 -12.45 -11.55 -7.35
C ASN A 160 -12.10 -10.23 -8.01
N MET A 161 -11.88 -9.18 -7.23
CA MET A 161 -11.63 -7.84 -7.77
C MET A 161 -10.18 -7.63 -8.23
N PHE A 162 -9.20 -8.19 -7.52
CA PHE A 162 -7.81 -7.77 -7.71
C PHE A 162 -6.85 -8.90 -8.05
N ARG A 163 -7.22 -10.17 -7.84
CA ARG A 163 -6.38 -11.31 -8.15
C ARG A 163 -6.80 -12.05 -9.44
N ASN A 164 -8.10 -12.26 -9.63
CA ASN A 164 -8.62 -13.02 -10.78
C ASN A 164 -8.63 -12.24 -12.11
N PRO A 165 -8.90 -10.93 -12.18
CA PRO A 165 -8.99 -10.20 -13.46
C PRO A 165 -7.70 -10.24 -14.28
N GLU A 166 -6.53 -10.30 -13.63
CA GLU A 166 -5.24 -10.31 -14.34
C GLU A 166 -5.02 -11.55 -15.22
N ALA A 167 -5.70 -12.64 -14.91
CA ALA A 167 -5.59 -13.87 -15.71
C ALA A 167 -6.27 -13.76 -17.09
N HIS A 168 -7.12 -12.75 -17.32
CA HIS A 168 -8.02 -12.72 -18.48
C HIS A 168 -8.18 -11.36 -19.18
N GLN A 169 -7.64 -10.24 -18.66
CA GLN A 169 -7.82 -8.92 -19.26
C GLN A 169 -6.51 -8.13 -19.41
N PRO A 170 -6.34 -7.37 -20.49
CA PRO A 170 -5.17 -6.51 -20.68
C PRO A 170 -5.12 -5.41 -19.61
N LYS A 171 -3.92 -5.14 -19.09
CA LYS A 171 -3.63 -4.10 -18.08
C LYS A 171 -4.21 -2.72 -18.40
N ILE A 172 -4.33 -2.37 -19.68
CA ILE A 172 -4.83 -1.08 -20.18
C ILE A 172 -6.33 -0.89 -19.83
N GLU A 173 -7.06 -1.97 -19.64
CA GLU A 173 -8.49 -1.94 -19.37
C GLU A 173 -8.83 -1.79 -17.87
N TRP A 174 -7.82 -1.89 -16.98
CA TRP A 174 -8.00 -1.78 -15.53
C TRP A 174 -6.99 -0.79 -14.90
N PRO A 175 -7.16 0.51 -15.09
CA PRO A 175 -6.29 1.49 -14.47
C PRO A 175 -6.54 1.55 -12.94
N VAL A 176 -5.50 1.34 -12.15
CA VAL A 176 -5.51 1.56 -10.70
C VAL A 176 -4.84 2.89 -10.41
N SER A 177 -5.59 3.83 -9.84
CA SER A 177 -5.03 5.12 -9.42
C SER A 177 -4.16 4.96 -8.16
N GLU A 178 -3.34 5.97 -7.86
CA GLU A 178 -2.56 6.00 -6.61
C GLU A 178 -3.47 5.96 -5.38
N GLN A 179 -4.60 6.65 -5.43
CA GLN A 179 -5.59 6.66 -4.35
C GLN A 179 -6.23 5.28 -4.16
N ASP A 180 -6.67 4.64 -5.23
CA ASP A 180 -7.24 3.29 -5.17
C ASP A 180 -6.22 2.29 -4.60
N ALA A 181 -4.96 2.37 -5.07
CA ALA A 181 -3.89 1.53 -4.56
C ALA A 181 -3.67 1.71 -3.06
N LEU A 182 -3.68 2.97 -2.57
CA LEU A 182 -3.55 3.26 -1.15
C LEU A 182 -4.67 2.63 -0.32
N GLU A 183 -5.90 2.69 -0.79
CA GLU A 183 -7.08 2.15 -0.11
C GLU A 183 -7.07 0.62 -0.12
N ILE A 184 -6.81 0.01 -1.27
CA ILE A 184 -6.76 -1.45 -1.43
C ILE A 184 -5.60 -2.05 -0.61
N LEU A 185 -4.40 -1.47 -0.69
CA LEU A 185 -3.24 -1.94 0.08
C LEU A 185 -3.46 -1.75 1.59
N SER A 186 -4.19 -0.71 2.01
CA SER A 186 -4.59 -0.53 3.41
C SER A 186 -5.56 -1.62 3.86
N LEU A 187 -6.50 -2.04 3.00
CA LEU A 187 -7.41 -3.16 3.27
C LEU A 187 -6.65 -4.50 3.35
N ILE A 188 -5.72 -4.75 2.43
CA ILE A 188 -4.87 -5.95 2.47
C ILE A 188 -4.02 -5.95 3.74
N SER A 189 -3.48 -4.80 4.14
CA SER A 189 -2.76 -4.62 5.40
C SER A 189 -3.62 -4.96 6.63
N TYR A 190 -4.89 -4.54 6.63
CA TYR A 190 -5.84 -4.93 7.66
C TYR A 190 -6.04 -6.45 7.70
N CYS A 191 -6.19 -7.11 6.54
CA CYS A 191 -6.31 -8.56 6.47
C CYS A 191 -5.08 -9.27 7.06
N HIS A 192 -3.87 -8.79 6.77
CA HIS A 192 -2.65 -9.32 7.36
C HIS A 192 -2.64 -9.19 8.89
N ARG A 193 -3.08 -8.04 9.45
CA ARG A 193 -3.20 -7.88 10.91
C ARG A 193 -4.22 -8.82 11.54
N ARG A 194 -5.32 -9.13 10.84
CA ARG A 194 -6.28 -10.14 11.30
C ARG A 194 -5.65 -11.53 11.35
N LEU A 195 -4.83 -11.85 10.35
CA LEU A 195 -4.10 -13.12 10.26
C LEU A 195 -2.96 -13.26 11.30
N ASP A 196 -2.42 -12.15 11.86
CA ASP A 196 -1.40 -12.22 12.92
C ASP A 196 -1.90 -12.95 14.17
N ASN A 197 -3.19 -12.83 14.44
CA ASN A 197 -3.84 -13.45 15.59
C ASN A 197 -4.61 -14.72 15.21
N ALA A 198 -4.58 -15.13 13.94
CA ALA A 198 -5.29 -16.31 13.50
C ALA A 198 -4.66 -17.59 14.11
N LYS A 199 -5.54 -18.48 14.49
CA LYS A 199 -5.16 -19.79 15.06
C LYS A 199 -5.67 -20.89 14.15
N ARG A 200 -4.81 -21.88 13.94
CA ARG A 200 -5.24 -23.12 13.29
C ARG A 200 -6.01 -23.96 14.31
N VAL A 201 -7.20 -24.39 13.90
CA VAL A 201 -8.02 -25.35 14.63
C VAL A 201 -7.69 -26.71 14.09
N GLU A 202 -7.35 -27.65 14.97
CA GLU A 202 -7.06 -29.06 14.61
C GLU A 202 -8.35 -29.83 14.30
#